data_36bde048abb0cd7262bf096ffd785850
#
_entry.id   36bde048abb0cd7262bf096ffd785850
#
_cell.length_a   1.000
_cell.length_b   1.000
_cell.length_c   1.000
_cell.angle_alpha   90.00
_cell.angle_beta   90.00
_cell.angle_gamma   90.00
#
_symmetry.space_group_name_H-M   'P 1'
#
loop_
_entity.id
_entity.type
_entity.pdbx_description
1 polymer ?
#
loop_
_entity_poly.entity_id
_entity_poly.type
_entity_poly.pdbx_seq_one_letter_code
_entity_poly.pdbx_strand_id
1 'polypeptide(L)'
;MLKITEAEKKALKGRGLILNNDGEHFIARIVAPNGVFTNEQMQMVTDVAKKYGDGRVALTVRLTIEIQGVPYENLEPLVKEVEAAGLVTGGTGSIVRPVVACKGTVCVHGLFDTQAFAKRIYDEFFVGWHEVTLPHKFKIAVGGCPNNCVKPGLNDFGVYGQSVPEQDLNRCRNCVKCAVIERCPVHCVSRGAAGKIVVDKAACTNCGKCIAACPLHSFSEKERGYAVVIGGIWGKTQRLGTNIGGVYSEDEVMKLIEKAILLYRELGRTGERFGRTIDRVGVEEFIRQLKSDEVLSRKGDILKMAATAKGGVITVNAQISSS
;
A
#
# COMPACT_ATOMS: atom_id res chain seq x y z
N MET A 1 -10.15 11.61 -34.99
CA MET A 1 -8.97 11.03 -34.28
C MET A 1 -8.07 12.16 -33.79
N LEU A 2 -7.88 12.26 -32.52
CA LEU A 2 -7.05 13.30 -31.89
C LEU A 2 -5.60 13.20 -32.38
N LYS A 3 -5.03 14.34 -32.85
CA LYS A 3 -3.63 14.36 -33.29
C LYS A 3 -2.70 14.69 -32.14
N ILE A 4 -2.39 13.70 -31.29
CA ILE A 4 -1.41 13.80 -30.22
C ILE A 4 -0.27 12.79 -30.40
N THR A 5 0.94 13.19 -30.07
CA THR A 5 2.13 12.34 -30.18
C THR A 5 2.16 11.27 -29.08
N GLU A 6 2.91 10.20 -29.31
CA GLU A 6 3.11 9.17 -28.26
C GLU A 6 3.81 9.72 -27.00
N ALA A 7 4.65 10.75 -27.17
CA ALA A 7 5.27 11.45 -26.05
C ALA A 7 4.23 12.19 -25.19
N GLU A 8 3.31 12.91 -25.82
CA GLU A 8 2.21 13.60 -25.13
C GLU A 8 1.27 12.60 -24.45
N LYS A 9 0.88 11.51 -25.11
CA LYS A 9 0.08 10.45 -24.48
C LYS A 9 0.75 9.91 -23.23
N LYS A 10 2.07 9.70 -23.27
CA LYS A 10 2.85 9.22 -22.13
C LYS A 10 2.90 10.25 -21.01
N ALA A 11 3.07 11.53 -21.33
CA ALA A 11 3.08 12.62 -20.35
C ALA A 11 1.72 12.78 -19.68
N LEU A 12 0.62 12.85 -20.46
CA LEU A 12 -0.74 12.89 -19.95
C LEU A 12 -1.06 11.69 -19.06
N LYS A 13 -0.68 10.49 -19.50
CA LYS A 13 -0.84 9.28 -18.69
C LYS A 13 -0.10 9.39 -17.35
N GLY A 14 1.09 9.98 -17.32
CA GLY A 14 1.84 10.24 -16.07
C GLY A 14 1.03 11.06 -15.07
N ARG A 15 0.25 12.02 -15.56
CA ARG A 15 -0.65 12.89 -14.79
C ARG A 15 -2.02 12.26 -14.47
N GLY A 16 -2.26 10.99 -14.80
CA GLY A 16 -3.55 10.34 -14.59
C GLY A 16 -4.60 10.60 -15.65
N LEU A 17 -4.22 11.24 -16.75
CA LEU A 17 -5.09 11.53 -17.89
C LEU A 17 -4.87 10.46 -18.96
N ILE A 18 -5.80 9.51 -19.06
CA ILE A 18 -5.62 8.28 -19.83
C ILE A 18 -6.52 8.32 -21.05
N LEU A 19 -5.93 8.25 -22.25
CA LEU A 19 -6.68 8.19 -23.50
C LEU A 19 -7.54 6.91 -23.54
N ASN A 20 -8.82 7.08 -23.91
CA ASN A 20 -9.77 6.00 -24.08
C ASN A 20 -9.49 5.20 -25.37
N ASN A 21 -10.16 4.07 -25.50
CA ASN A 21 -10.08 3.21 -26.69
C ASN A 21 -10.71 3.83 -27.95
N ASP A 22 -11.56 4.85 -27.80
CA ASP A 22 -12.12 5.62 -28.93
C ASP A 22 -11.08 6.53 -29.60
N GLY A 23 -9.96 6.81 -28.92
CA GLY A 23 -8.89 7.66 -29.41
C GLY A 23 -9.21 9.16 -29.43
N GLU A 24 -10.28 9.59 -28.76
CA GLU A 24 -10.79 10.98 -28.74
C GLU A 24 -10.97 11.53 -27.32
N HIS A 25 -11.45 10.72 -26.39
CA HIS A 25 -11.72 11.12 -25.01
C HIS A 25 -10.70 10.54 -24.04
N PHE A 26 -10.69 11.11 -22.85
CA PHE A 26 -9.80 10.72 -21.76
C PHE A 26 -10.59 10.30 -20.53
N ILE A 27 -9.93 9.52 -19.70
CA ILE A 27 -10.26 9.33 -18.30
C ILE A 27 -9.35 10.24 -17.48
N ALA A 28 -9.92 11.06 -16.56
CA ALA A 28 -9.15 11.79 -15.58
C ALA A 28 -9.24 11.05 -14.22
N ARG A 29 -8.10 10.57 -13.75
CA ARG A 29 -8.03 9.84 -12.47
C ARG A 29 -7.70 10.78 -11.32
N ILE A 30 -8.61 10.89 -10.35
CA ILE A 30 -8.49 11.68 -9.14
C ILE A 30 -8.07 10.76 -7.99
N VAL A 31 -7.10 11.20 -7.20
CA VAL A 31 -6.51 10.44 -6.09
C VAL A 31 -6.89 11.11 -4.76
N ALA A 32 -7.48 10.33 -3.84
CA ALA A 32 -7.59 10.72 -2.44
C ALA A 32 -6.38 10.18 -1.65
N PRO A 33 -5.92 10.88 -0.61
CA PRO A 33 -4.73 10.50 0.15
C PRO A 33 -4.79 9.10 0.75
N ASN A 34 -5.97 8.67 1.21
CA ASN A 34 -6.18 7.41 1.92
C ASN A 34 -7.46 6.68 1.48
N GLY A 35 -8.03 7.09 0.34
CA GLY A 35 -9.32 6.57 -0.17
C GLY A 35 -10.54 7.16 0.52
N VAL A 36 -10.38 8.25 1.27
CA VAL A 36 -11.47 8.99 1.92
C VAL A 36 -11.62 10.36 1.26
N PHE A 37 -12.84 10.70 0.91
CA PHE A 37 -13.23 11.99 0.36
C PHE A 37 -14.16 12.70 1.34
N THR A 38 -14.05 14.03 1.47
CA THR A 38 -15.06 14.82 2.15
C THR A 38 -16.30 14.99 1.29
N ASN A 39 -17.38 15.45 1.89
CA ASN A 39 -18.62 15.73 1.15
C ASN A 39 -18.39 16.78 0.06
N GLU A 40 -17.65 17.84 0.38
CA GLU A 40 -17.31 18.94 -0.55
C GLU A 40 -16.45 18.42 -1.72
N GLN A 41 -15.48 17.54 -1.43
CA GLN A 41 -14.66 16.91 -2.47
C GLN A 41 -15.49 16.01 -3.39
N MET A 42 -16.42 15.23 -2.85
CA MET A 42 -17.31 14.40 -3.66
C MET A 42 -18.27 15.25 -4.49
N GLN A 43 -18.77 16.35 -3.97
CA GLN A 43 -19.60 17.30 -4.71
C GLN A 43 -18.80 17.90 -5.88
N MET A 44 -17.58 18.37 -5.62
CA MET A 44 -16.68 18.87 -6.67
C MET A 44 -16.46 17.82 -7.75
N VAL A 45 -16.17 16.56 -7.39
CA VAL A 45 -15.97 15.48 -8.37
C VAL A 45 -17.18 15.29 -9.27
N THR A 46 -18.40 15.35 -8.71
CA THR A 46 -19.63 15.21 -9.51
C THR A 46 -19.87 16.42 -10.41
N ASP A 47 -19.58 17.63 -9.95
CA ASP A 47 -19.72 18.86 -10.74
C ASP A 47 -18.70 18.91 -11.88
N VAL A 48 -17.45 18.55 -11.61
CA VAL A 48 -16.38 18.45 -12.63
C VAL A 48 -16.71 17.36 -13.66
N ALA A 49 -17.28 16.23 -13.25
CA ALA A 49 -17.69 15.18 -14.18
C ALA A 49 -18.79 15.64 -15.14
N LYS A 50 -19.76 16.42 -14.67
CA LYS A 50 -20.80 17.02 -15.51
C LYS A 50 -20.27 18.11 -16.42
N LYS A 51 -19.33 18.95 -15.93
CA LYS A 51 -18.83 20.13 -16.61
C LYS A 51 -17.82 19.78 -17.72
N TYR A 52 -16.95 18.82 -17.46
CA TYR A 52 -15.80 18.52 -18.31
C TYR A 52 -15.81 17.13 -18.94
N GLY A 53 -16.58 16.21 -18.42
CA GLY A 53 -16.71 14.85 -18.92
C GLY A 53 -18.11 14.52 -19.42
N ASP A 54 -18.43 13.24 -19.45
CA ASP A 54 -19.77 12.74 -19.86
C ASP A 54 -20.75 12.58 -18.69
N GLY A 55 -20.42 13.11 -17.51
CA GLY A 55 -21.21 13.04 -16.30
C GLY A 55 -21.07 11.72 -15.50
N ARG A 56 -20.25 10.78 -15.97
CA ARG A 56 -20.03 9.50 -15.32
C ARG A 56 -18.77 9.51 -14.46
N VAL A 57 -18.88 8.87 -13.30
CA VAL A 57 -17.80 8.70 -12.33
C VAL A 57 -17.62 7.20 -12.05
N ALA A 58 -16.41 6.68 -12.17
CA ALA A 58 -16.08 5.29 -11.88
C ALA A 58 -15.14 5.16 -10.68
N LEU A 59 -15.40 4.18 -9.81
CA LEU A 59 -14.51 3.84 -8.70
C LEU A 59 -13.51 2.78 -9.11
N THR A 60 -12.27 2.94 -8.72
CA THR A 60 -11.23 1.94 -9.01
C THR A 60 -10.92 1.07 -7.80
N VAL A 61 -10.32 -0.08 -8.02
CA VAL A 61 -9.88 -0.98 -6.93
C VAL A 61 -8.75 -0.40 -6.06
N ARG A 62 -8.20 0.76 -6.43
CA ARG A 62 -7.18 1.47 -5.67
C ARG A 62 -7.73 2.71 -4.96
N LEU A 63 -9.02 2.74 -4.71
CA LEU A 63 -9.70 3.83 -4.00
C LEU A 63 -9.49 5.19 -4.68
N THR A 64 -9.32 5.20 -6.01
CA THR A 64 -9.28 6.40 -6.82
C THR A 64 -10.57 6.53 -7.62
N ILE A 65 -10.88 7.74 -8.04
CA ILE A 65 -12.04 8.05 -8.86
C ILE A 65 -11.57 8.34 -10.29
N GLU A 66 -12.36 7.93 -11.28
CA GLU A 66 -12.13 8.23 -12.69
C GLU A 66 -13.34 8.97 -13.26
N ILE A 67 -13.13 10.19 -13.73
CA ILE A 67 -14.08 10.93 -14.53
C ILE A 67 -13.92 10.47 -15.98
N GLN A 68 -15.02 10.07 -16.61
CA GLN A 68 -15.01 9.50 -17.95
C GLN A 68 -15.39 10.52 -19.02
N GLY A 69 -15.03 10.23 -20.27
CA GLY A 69 -15.46 10.98 -21.43
C GLY A 69 -14.96 12.42 -21.49
N VAL A 70 -13.77 12.72 -20.99
CA VAL A 70 -13.20 14.07 -20.97
C VAL A 70 -12.54 14.39 -22.31
N PRO A 71 -13.03 15.41 -23.07
CA PRO A 71 -12.34 15.90 -24.26
C PRO A 71 -10.96 16.48 -23.93
N TYR A 72 -10.06 16.48 -24.92
CA TYR A 72 -8.68 16.95 -24.74
C TYR A 72 -8.59 18.39 -24.21
N GLU A 73 -9.39 19.29 -24.75
CA GLU A 73 -9.44 20.72 -24.38
C GLU A 73 -9.90 20.95 -22.93
N ASN A 74 -10.63 19.98 -22.36
CA ASN A 74 -11.14 20.05 -21.00
C ASN A 74 -10.16 19.51 -19.94
N LEU A 75 -9.03 18.90 -20.34
CA LEU A 75 -8.11 18.27 -19.41
C LEU A 75 -7.47 19.27 -18.41
N GLU A 76 -6.92 20.36 -18.92
CA GLU A 76 -6.25 21.36 -18.08
C GLU A 76 -7.22 22.14 -17.17
N PRO A 77 -8.40 22.60 -17.63
CA PRO A 77 -9.41 23.18 -16.74
C PRO A 77 -9.86 22.21 -15.64
N LEU A 78 -10.08 20.93 -15.98
CA LEU A 78 -10.45 19.90 -15.00
C LEU A 78 -9.36 19.73 -13.92
N VAL A 79 -8.10 19.61 -14.32
CA VAL A 79 -6.98 19.45 -13.37
C VAL A 79 -6.93 20.61 -12.41
N LYS A 80 -7.06 21.85 -12.89
CA LYS A 80 -7.06 23.05 -12.04
C LYS A 80 -8.17 23.06 -11.00
N GLU A 81 -9.40 22.65 -11.35
CA GLU A 81 -10.50 22.57 -10.38
C GLU A 81 -10.27 21.47 -9.34
N VAL A 82 -9.72 20.31 -9.75
CA VAL A 82 -9.36 19.22 -8.84
C VAL A 82 -8.28 19.67 -7.84
N GLU A 83 -7.25 20.37 -8.31
CA GLU A 83 -6.17 20.90 -7.48
C GLU A 83 -6.67 21.99 -6.52
N ALA A 84 -7.56 22.88 -6.96
CA ALA A 84 -8.19 23.90 -6.11
C ALA A 84 -9.00 23.31 -4.96
N ALA A 85 -9.52 22.09 -5.10
CA ALA A 85 -10.21 21.34 -4.04
C ALA A 85 -9.26 20.51 -3.14
N GLY A 86 -7.95 20.68 -3.29
CA GLY A 86 -6.93 19.97 -2.51
C GLY A 86 -6.78 18.48 -2.88
N LEU A 87 -7.24 18.10 -4.07
CA LEU A 87 -7.03 16.77 -4.64
C LEU A 87 -6.00 16.84 -5.77
N VAL A 88 -5.53 15.67 -6.21
CA VAL A 88 -4.59 15.59 -7.32
C VAL A 88 -5.08 14.60 -8.37
N THR A 89 -4.74 14.85 -9.63
CA THR A 89 -4.82 13.82 -10.67
C THR A 89 -3.53 13.02 -10.71
N GLY A 90 -3.59 11.71 -11.06
CA GLY A 90 -2.37 10.91 -11.08
C GLY A 90 -2.57 9.41 -10.90
N GLY A 91 -1.61 8.81 -10.20
CA GLY A 91 -1.68 7.40 -9.81
C GLY A 91 -1.40 6.41 -10.95
N THR A 92 -0.67 6.83 -11.98
CA THR A 92 -0.24 5.99 -13.12
C THR A 92 1.28 6.07 -13.30
N GLY A 93 1.84 5.33 -14.24
CA GLY A 93 3.29 5.39 -14.52
C GLY A 93 4.16 4.50 -13.62
N SER A 94 5.47 4.69 -13.74
CA SER A 94 6.51 3.95 -13.02
C SER A 94 6.93 4.68 -11.76
N ILE A 95 5.98 4.93 -10.88
CA ILE A 95 6.12 5.66 -9.60
C ILE A 95 5.39 4.90 -8.49
N VAL A 96 5.47 5.40 -7.27
CA VAL A 96 4.59 4.97 -6.18
C VAL A 96 3.15 5.22 -6.60
N ARG A 97 2.29 4.23 -6.39
CA ARG A 97 0.86 4.29 -6.75
C ARG A 97 0.03 4.78 -5.57
N PRO A 98 -1.21 5.24 -5.80
CA PRO A 98 -2.11 5.60 -4.72
C PRO A 98 -2.12 4.51 -3.64
N VAL A 99 -1.97 4.92 -2.39
CA VAL A 99 -1.97 4.01 -1.24
C VAL A 99 -3.39 3.53 -0.99
N VAL A 100 -3.56 2.24 -0.73
CA VAL A 100 -4.86 1.70 -0.36
C VAL A 100 -4.87 1.35 1.12
N ALA A 101 -5.92 1.76 1.83
CA ALA A 101 -6.16 1.40 3.21
C ALA A 101 -7.51 0.70 3.37
N CYS A 102 -7.62 -0.19 4.35
CA CYS A 102 -8.94 -0.66 4.78
C CYS A 102 -9.57 0.34 5.75
N LYS A 103 -10.83 0.15 6.09
CA LYS A 103 -11.55 0.95 7.11
C LYS A 103 -11.13 0.63 8.56
N GLY A 104 -9.86 0.23 8.80
CA GLY A 104 -9.36 -0.19 10.12
C GLY A 104 -9.59 0.85 11.21
N THR A 105 -9.51 2.14 10.85
CA THR A 105 -9.81 3.29 11.72
C THR A 105 -11.15 3.17 12.46
N VAL A 106 -12.21 2.68 11.78
CA VAL A 106 -13.58 2.57 12.32
C VAL A 106 -14.06 1.12 12.40
N CYS A 107 -13.20 0.16 12.16
CA CYS A 107 -13.56 -1.25 12.12
C CYS A 107 -13.44 -1.88 13.51
N VAL A 108 -14.44 -2.70 13.91
CA VAL A 108 -14.40 -3.46 15.18
C VAL A 108 -13.22 -4.44 15.30
N HIS A 109 -12.54 -4.74 14.20
CA HIS A 109 -11.35 -5.57 14.14
C HIS A 109 -10.06 -4.76 13.92
N GLY A 110 -10.17 -3.44 13.75
CA GLY A 110 -9.04 -2.55 13.53
C GLY A 110 -8.14 -2.50 14.77
N LEU A 111 -6.85 -2.67 14.56
CA LEU A 111 -5.83 -2.54 15.61
C LEU A 111 -5.16 -1.16 15.58
N PHE A 112 -5.29 -0.46 14.47
CA PHE A 112 -4.63 0.82 14.18
C PHE A 112 -5.52 1.75 13.35
N ASP A 113 -5.20 3.04 13.35
CA ASP A 113 -5.76 4.02 12.44
C ASP A 113 -5.12 3.88 11.04
N THR A 114 -5.73 3.03 10.21
CA THR A 114 -5.21 2.73 8.88
C THR A 114 -5.32 3.90 7.91
N GLN A 115 -6.30 4.79 8.11
CA GLN A 115 -6.52 5.94 7.23
C GLN A 115 -5.48 7.03 7.53
N ALA A 116 -5.19 7.31 8.80
CA ALA A 116 -4.12 8.24 9.18
C ALA A 116 -2.75 7.73 8.70
N PHE A 117 -2.46 6.44 8.92
CA PHE A 117 -1.19 5.87 8.48
C PHE A 117 -1.05 5.85 6.94
N ALA A 118 -2.11 5.50 6.21
CA ALA A 118 -2.08 5.57 4.75
C ALA A 118 -1.89 7.01 4.23
N LYS A 119 -2.45 8.00 4.93
CA LYS A 119 -2.22 9.41 4.60
C LYS A 119 -0.76 9.81 4.80
N ARG A 120 -0.13 9.41 5.90
CA ARG A 120 1.29 9.64 6.16
C ARG A 120 2.17 9.05 5.04
N ILE A 121 1.90 7.80 4.64
CA ILE A 121 2.60 7.15 3.51
C ILE A 121 2.35 7.90 2.19
N TYR A 122 1.13 8.37 1.97
CA TYR A 122 0.77 9.14 0.78
C TYR A 122 1.53 10.46 0.73
N ASP A 123 1.53 11.23 1.81
CA ASP A 123 2.20 12.53 1.88
C ASP A 123 3.71 12.38 1.60
N GLU A 124 4.36 11.40 2.20
CA GLU A 124 5.80 11.20 2.05
C GLU A 124 6.17 10.56 0.71
N PHE A 125 5.56 9.45 0.32
CA PHE A 125 6.04 8.65 -0.82
C PHE A 125 5.24 8.85 -2.10
N PHE A 126 3.96 9.19 -2.04
CA PHE A 126 3.20 9.47 -3.25
C PHE A 126 3.38 10.94 -3.69
N VAL A 127 3.30 11.88 -2.75
CA VAL A 127 3.49 13.31 -3.02
C VAL A 127 4.97 13.67 -2.95
N GLY A 128 5.63 13.44 -1.82
CA GLY A 128 7.01 13.89 -1.59
C GLY A 128 8.03 13.23 -2.52
N TRP A 129 7.76 12.00 -3.00
CA TRP A 129 8.63 11.30 -3.96
C TRP A 129 8.01 11.20 -5.35
N HIS A 130 7.11 12.12 -5.72
CA HIS A 130 6.41 12.10 -7.01
C HIS A 130 7.35 12.07 -8.22
N GLU A 131 8.47 12.78 -8.15
CA GLU A 131 9.48 12.84 -9.21
C GLU A 131 10.41 11.60 -9.26
N VAL A 132 10.30 10.70 -8.28
CA VAL A 132 11.15 9.52 -8.21
C VAL A 132 10.64 8.43 -9.15
N THR A 133 11.28 8.32 -10.30
CA THR A 133 10.99 7.25 -11.28
C THR A 133 11.54 5.92 -10.79
N LEU A 134 10.72 4.87 -10.84
CA LEU A 134 11.03 3.51 -10.44
C LEU A 134 11.16 2.59 -11.68
N PRO A 135 11.74 1.40 -11.56
CA PRO A 135 11.76 0.42 -12.65
C PRO A 135 10.38 0.09 -13.22
N HIS A 136 9.37 0.00 -12.36
CA HIS A 136 7.95 -0.11 -12.69
C HIS A 136 7.13 0.44 -11.53
N LYS A 137 5.78 0.40 -11.64
CA LYS A 137 4.85 0.80 -10.57
C LYS A 137 5.18 0.13 -9.24
N PHE A 138 5.04 0.87 -8.14
CA PHE A 138 5.17 0.39 -6.78
C PHE A 138 3.86 0.61 -6.02
N LYS A 139 3.25 -0.44 -5.52
CA LYS A 139 1.93 -0.42 -4.88
C LYS A 139 2.07 -0.68 -3.38
N ILE A 140 1.44 0.17 -2.57
CA ILE A 140 1.41 0.03 -1.11
C ILE A 140 -0.02 -0.22 -0.66
N ALA A 141 -0.19 -1.12 0.34
CA ALA A 141 -1.47 -1.41 0.96
C ALA A 141 -1.36 -1.48 2.49
N VAL A 142 -2.31 -0.86 3.19
CA VAL A 142 -2.37 -0.75 4.65
C VAL A 142 -3.61 -1.46 5.18
N GLY A 143 -3.42 -2.59 5.86
CA GLY A 143 -4.46 -3.37 6.53
C GLY A 143 -4.46 -3.13 8.04
N GLY A 144 -5.64 -3.02 8.65
CA GLY A 144 -5.79 -2.76 10.08
C GLY A 144 -5.64 -4.01 10.96
N CYS A 145 -5.71 -5.21 10.39
CA CYS A 145 -5.63 -6.48 11.13
C CYS A 145 -5.38 -7.65 10.17
N PRO A 146 -5.17 -8.88 10.68
CA PRO A 146 -4.92 -10.07 9.86
C PRO A 146 -6.07 -10.54 8.95
N ASN A 147 -7.24 -9.90 8.97
CA ASN A 147 -8.31 -10.19 8.01
C ASN A 147 -7.95 -9.82 6.57
N ASN A 148 -6.89 -9.06 6.35
CA ASN A 148 -6.31 -8.76 5.03
C ASN A 148 -7.30 -8.20 3.99
N CYS A 149 -8.29 -7.38 4.40
CA CYS A 149 -9.36 -6.88 3.52
C CYS A 149 -8.85 -6.15 2.27
N VAL A 150 -7.73 -5.43 2.36
CA VAL A 150 -7.07 -4.75 1.23
C VAL A 150 -5.99 -5.60 0.56
N LYS A 151 -5.90 -6.87 0.94
CA LYS A 151 -4.98 -7.85 0.37
C LYS A 151 -3.53 -7.36 0.31
N PRO A 152 -2.90 -7.02 1.46
CA PRO A 152 -1.53 -6.49 1.50
C PRO A 152 -0.54 -7.38 0.74
N GLY A 153 -0.65 -8.70 0.86
CA GLY A 153 0.22 -9.67 0.19
C GLY A 153 0.14 -9.69 -1.34
N LEU A 154 -0.77 -8.93 -1.97
CA LEU A 154 -0.86 -8.79 -3.43
C LEU A 154 -0.29 -7.46 -3.94
N ASN A 155 0.27 -6.65 -3.03
CA ASN A 155 0.90 -5.37 -3.34
C ASN A 155 2.42 -5.49 -3.27
N ASP A 156 3.13 -4.56 -3.89
CA ASP A 156 4.60 -4.55 -3.88
C ASP A 156 5.12 -4.40 -2.45
N PHE A 157 4.44 -3.58 -1.63
CA PHE A 157 4.67 -3.46 -0.19
C PHE A 157 3.33 -3.47 0.53
N GLY A 158 3.16 -4.38 1.48
CA GLY A 158 1.93 -4.50 2.25
C GLY A 158 2.21 -4.54 3.75
N VAL A 159 1.33 -3.90 4.52
CA VAL A 159 1.36 -3.96 5.97
C VAL A 159 0.00 -4.33 6.52
N TYR A 160 -0.02 -5.01 7.64
CA TYR A 160 -1.26 -5.28 8.36
C TYR A 160 -1.02 -5.40 9.86
N GLY A 161 -1.99 -4.87 10.63
CA GLY A 161 -1.89 -4.80 12.09
C GLY A 161 -1.81 -6.18 12.74
N GLN A 162 -1.03 -6.26 13.80
CA GLN A 162 -0.79 -7.42 14.64
C GLN A 162 -0.96 -7.06 16.12
N SER A 163 -1.56 -7.95 16.90
CA SER A 163 -1.61 -7.94 18.35
C SER A 163 -1.15 -9.32 18.83
N VAL A 164 0.12 -9.42 19.16
CA VAL A 164 0.78 -10.69 19.51
C VAL A 164 0.36 -11.11 20.92
N PRO A 165 -0.29 -12.27 21.09
CA PRO A 165 -0.68 -12.71 22.42
C PRO A 165 0.48 -13.36 23.18
N GLU A 166 0.52 -13.11 24.48
CA GLU A 166 1.32 -13.84 25.44
C GLU A 166 0.40 -14.60 26.40
N GLN A 167 0.74 -15.85 26.72
CA GLN A 167 -0.05 -16.71 27.57
C GLN A 167 0.59 -16.88 28.94
N ASP A 168 -0.17 -16.59 30.01
CA ASP A 168 0.15 -16.96 31.41
C ASP A 168 -0.58 -18.25 31.77
N LEU A 169 0.18 -19.34 31.81
CA LEU A 169 -0.34 -20.67 32.17
C LEU A 169 -0.79 -20.77 33.64
N ASN A 170 -0.30 -19.92 34.55
CA ASN A 170 -0.69 -19.92 35.97
C ASN A 170 -2.13 -19.41 36.16
N ARG A 171 -2.59 -18.53 35.27
CA ARG A 171 -3.97 -18.03 35.28
C ARG A 171 -4.95 -18.97 34.60
N CYS A 172 -4.47 -19.92 33.78
CA CYS A 172 -5.33 -20.88 33.08
C CYS A 172 -5.91 -21.91 34.07
N ARG A 173 -7.25 -21.98 34.17
CA ARG A 173 -8.00 -22.87 35.06
C ARG A 173 -8.62 -24.08 34.35
N ASN A 174 -8.20 -24.39 33.11
CA ASN A 174 -8.67 -25.55 32.34
C ASN A 174 -10.22 -25.61 32.20
N CYS A 175 -10.85 -24.47 31.97
CA CYS A 175 -12.31 -24.36 31.87
C CYS A 175 -12.88 -25.41 30.87
N VAL A 176 -13.97 -26.08 31.27
CA VAL A 176 -14.64 -27.13 30.46
C VAL A 176 -15.00 -26.57 29.06
N LYS A 177 -15.62 -25.38 29.04
CA LYS A 177 -15.81 -24.58 27.80
C LYS A 177 -14.78 -23.47 27.80
N CYS A 178 -13.85 -23.50 26.84
CA CYS A 178 -12.80 -22.50 26.73
C CYS A 178 -13.16 -21.47 25.64
N ALA A 179 -13.53 -20.27 26.06
CA ALA A 179 -13.90 -19.19 25.15
C ALA A 179 -12.76 -18.80 24.18
N VAL A 180 -11.50 -19.04 24.55
CA VAL A 180 -10.35 -18.77 23.66
C VAL A 180 -10.32 -19.76 22.49
N ILE A 181 -10.58 -21.04 22.74
CA ILE A 181 -10.66 -22.06 21.69
C ILE A 181 -11.82 -21.73 20.73
N GLU A 182 -13.00 -21.42 21.29
CA GLU A 182 -14.21 -21.14 20.51
C GLU A 182 -14.07 -19.88 19.65
N ARG A 183 -13.36 -18.86 20.14
CA ARG A 183 -13.21 -17.57 19.44
C ARG A 183 -11.99 -17.47 18.54
N CYS A 184 -11.12 -18.48 18.51
CA CYS A 184 -9.95 -18.46 17.63
C CYS A 184 -10.37 -18.68 16.16
N PRO A 185 -10.24 -17.68 15.27
CA PRO A 185 -10.77 -17.77 13.92
C PRO A 185 -9.96 -18.71 13.01
N VAL A 186 -8.75 -19.06 13.43
CA VAL A 186 -7.85 -19.96 12.68
C VAL A 186 -7.61 -21.28 13.42
N HIS A 187 -8.35 -21.52 14.50
CA HIS A 187 -8.30 -22.76 15.29
C HIS A 187 -6.89 -23.18 15.74
N CYS A 188 -5.99 -22.22 15.94
CA CYS A 188 -4.62 -22.46 16.39
C CYS A 188 -4.51 -22.67 17.92
N VAL A 189 -5.63 -22.68 18.65
CA VAL A 189 -5.68 -22.86 20.10
C VAL A 189 -6.34 -24.19 20.40
N SER A 190 -5.67 -25.03 21.19
CA SER A 190 -6.14 -26.36 21.54
C SER A 190 -5.85 -26.68 23.01
N ARG A 191 -6.30 -27.89 23.48
CA ARG A 191 -5.92 -28.41 24.79
C ARG A 191 -4.67 -29.25 24.65
N GLY A 192 -3.65 -28.93 25.45
CA GLY A 192 -2.46 -29.75 25.59
C GLY A 192 -2.66 -30.96 26.49
N ALA A 193 -1.65 -31.81 26.59
CA ALA A 193 -1.68 -33.07 27.39
C ALA A 193 -1.99 -32.86 28.87
N ALA A 194 -1.58 -31.73 29.44
CA ALA A 194 -1.90 -31.35 30.82
C ALA A 194 -3.27 -30.64 31.00
N GLY A 195 -4.13 -30.66 29.97
CA GLY A 195 -5.43 -29.99 29.95
C GLY A 195 -5.35 -28.46 29.77
N LYS A 196 -4.18 -27.86 29.93
CA LYS A 196 -3.97 -26.41 29.71
C LYS A 196 -4.02 -26.06 28.24
N ILE A 197 -4.36 -24.81 27.98
CA ILE A 197 -4.49 -24.31 26.60
C ILE A 197 -3.10 -24.13 25.98
N VAL A 198 -2.95 -24.56 24.76
CA VAL A 198 -1.73 -24.45 23.93
C VAL A 198 -2.06 -23.65 22.67
N VAL A 199 -1.17 -22.76 22.30
CA VAL A 199 -1.26 -21.98 21.05
C VAL A 199 -0.22 -22.49 20.05
N ASP A 200 -0.68 -22.96 18.88
CA ASP A 200 0.19 -23.18 17.74
C ASP A 200 0.63 -21.82 17.17
N LYS A 201 1.86 -21.44 17.49
CA LYS A 201 2.42 -20.15 17.05
C LYS A 201 2.64 -20.07 15.54
N ALA A 202 2.81 -21.19 14.85
CA ALA A 202 3.00 -21.22 13.41
C ALA A 202 1.68 -20.92 12.66
N ALA A 203 0.55 -21.39 13.19
CA ALA A 203 -0.78 -21.15 12.66
C ALA A 203 -1.39 -19.83 13.17
N CYS A 204 -0.84 -19.24 14.24
CA CYS A 204 -1.38 -18.02 14.85
C CYS A 204 -1.19 -16.80 13.93
N THR A 205 -2.29 -16.09 13.66
CA THR A 205 -2.27 -14.86 12.84
C THR A 205 -2.05 -13.58 13.66
N ASN A 206 -1.81 -13.69 14.97
CA ASN A 206 -1.64 -12.54 15.88
C ASN A 206 -2.80 -11.53 15.82
N CYS A 207 -4.04 -12.01 15.75
CA CYS A 207 -5.22 -11.15 15.69
C CYS A 207 -5.69 -10.61 17.05
N GLY A 208 -5.08 -11.05 18.16
CA GLY A 208 -5.36 -10.59 19.53
C GLY A 208 -6.72 -11.03 20.11
N LYS A 209 -7.57 -11.77 19.38
CA LYS A 209 -8.92 -12.14 19.86
C LYS A 209 -8.91 -12.98 21.14
N CYS A 210 -7.87 -13.78 21.39
CA CYS A 210 -7.70 -14.57 22.61
C CYS A 210 -7.52 -13.69 23.86
N ILE A 211 -6.97 -12.49 23.72
CA ILE A 211 -6.71 -11.56 24.83
C ILE A 211 -8.02 -11.15 25.49
N ALA A 212 -8.99 -10.70 24.71
CA ALA A 212 -10.32 -10.31 25.21
C ALA A 212 -11.25 -11.50 25.46
N ALA A 213 -10.93 -12.70 24.93
CA ALA A 213 -11.80 -13.86 25.05
C ALA A 213 -11.69 -14.57 26.40
N CYS A 214 -10.50 -14.54 27.06
CA CYS A 214 -10.28 -15.24 28.31
C CYS A 214 -10.80 -14.41 29.51
N PRO A 215 -11.87 -14.84 30.20
CA PRO A 215 -12.39 -14.11 31.36
C PRO A 215 -11.43 -14.12 32.56
N LEU A 216 -10.44 -15.01 32.57
CA LEU A 216 -9.42 -15.12 33.61
C LEU A 216 -8.14 -14.37 33.27
N HIS A 217 -8.14 -13.63 32.15
CA HIS A 217 -6.99 -12.86 31.65
C HIS A 217 -5.70 -13.70 31.60
N SER A 218 -5.81 -14.97 31.15
CA SER A 218 -4.64 -15.82 30.91
C SER A 218 -3.93 -15.50 29.58
N PHE A 219 -4.44 -14.56 28.84
CA PHE A 219 -3.81 -13.99 27.66
C PHE A 219 -3.69 -12.47 27.83
N SER A 220 -2.51 -11.95 27.56
CA SER A 220 -2.20 -10.51 27.51
C SER A 220 -1.62 -10.16 26.15
N GLU A 221 -1.57 -8.88 25.83
CA GLU A 221 -0.86 -8.40 24.65
C GLU A 221 0.64 -8.28 25.00
N LYS A 222 1.47 -9.04 24.29
CA LYS A 222 2.93 -8.96 24.40
C LYS A 222 3.48 -7.80 23.58
N GLU A 223 2.96 -7.65 22.39
CA GLU A 223 3.45 -6.69 21.40
C GLU A 223 2.34 -6.30 20.44
N ARG A 224 2.31 -5.03 20.03
CA ARG A 224 1.41 -4.52 19.00
C ARG A 224 2.20 -3.74 17.96
N GLY A 225 1.91 -3.97 16.70
CA GLY A 225 2.58 -3.32 15.58
C GLY A 225 2.10 -3.85 14.24
N TYR A 226 2.92 -3.75 13.25
CA TYR A 226 2.61 -4.18 11.89
C TYR A 226 3.47 -5.36 11.47
N ALA A 227 2.86 -6.34 10.81
CA ALA A 227 3.59 -7.28 9.95
C ALA A 227 3.80 -6.63 8.58
N VAL A 228 4.95 -6.90 7.97
CA VAL A 228 5.33 -6.38 6.65
C VAL A 228 5.47 -7.53 5.67
N VAL A 229 4.85 -7.38 4.50
CA VAL A 229 4.95 -8.31 3.37
C VAL A 229 5.41 -7.57 2.12
N ILE A 230 6.35 -8.14 1.38
CA ILE A 230 7.00 -7.50 0.24
C ILE A 230 6.92 -8.33 -1.04
N GLY A 231 6.88 -7.68 -2.18
CA GLY A 231 7.02 -8.31 -3.50
C GLY A 231 5.77 -8.98 -4.04
N GLY A 232 4.57 -8.63 -3.54
CA GLY A 232 3.32 -9.14 -4.10
C GLY A 232 3.09 -8.67 -5.54
N ILE A 233 2.62 -9.58 -6.39
CA ILE A 233 2.23 -9.32 -7.78
C ILE A 233 0.88 -9.96 -8.05
N TRP A 234 -0.04 -9.20 -8.64
CA TRP A 234 -1.32 -9.71 -9.08
C TRP A 234 -1.68 -9.18 -10.48
N GLY A 235 -2.00 -10.08 -11.38
CA GLY A 235 -2.32 -9.78 -12.78
C GLY A 235 -2.06 -11.00 -13.68
N LYS A 236 -1.44 -10.78 -14.85
CA LYS A 236 -1.06 -11.86 -15.78
C LYS A 236 -0.16 -12.91 -15.14
N THR A 237 0.68 -12.51 -14.19
CA THR A 237 1.44 -13.40 -13.33
C THR A 237 1.11 -13.09 -11.88
N GLN A 238 1.22 -14.10 -11.01
CA GLN A 238 0.90 -13.99 -9.60
C GLN A 238 2.14 -14.33 -8.76
N ARG A 239 2.30 -13.59 -7.66
CA ARG A 239 3.26 -13.84 -6.61
C ARG A 239 2.68 -13.34 -5.31
N LEU A 240 2.57 -14.18 -4.31
CA LEU A 240 2.25 -13.72 -2.96
C LEU A 240 3.46 -12.99 -2.35
N GLY A 241 3.18 -11.93 -1.62
CA GLY A 241 4.20 -11.20 -0.88
C GLY A 241 4.85 -12.09 0.18
N THR A 242 6.14 -11.92 0.36
CA THR A 242 6.94 -12.60 1.39
C THR A 242 6.86 -11.81 2.69
N ASN A 243 6.46 -12.45 3.80
CA ASN A 243 6.54 -11.84 5.13
C ASN A 243 8.01 -11.76 5.56
N ILE A 244 8.46 -10.57 5.95
CA ILE A 244 9.86 -10.36 6.36
C ILE A 244 10.14 -10.76 7.81
N GLY A 245 9.11 -11.21 8.54
CA GLY A 245 9.18 -11.55 9.97
C GLY A 245 9.32 -10.32 10.87
N GLY A 246 8.94 -10.47 12.13
CA GLY A 246 8.91 -9.38 13.11
C GLY A 246 7.61 -8.60 13.13
N VAL A 247 7.52 -7.73 14.13
CA VAL A 247 6.43 -6.76 14.31
C VAL A 247 7.08 -5.38 14.37
N TYR A 248 6.55 -4.43 13.63
CA TYR A 248 7.17 -3.13 13.42
C TYR A 248 6.24 -2.00 13.85
N SER A 249 6.79 -0.93 14.43
CA SER A 249 6.10 0.34 14.64
C SER A 249 5.82 1.07 13.32
N GLU A 250 5.00 2.10 13.34
CA GLU A 250 4.75 2.94 12.15
C GLU A 250 6.03 3.55 11.60
N ASP A 251 6.91 4.07 12.48
CA ASP A 251 8.16 4.71 12.06
C ASP A 251 9.12 3.71 11.41
N GLU A 252 9.20 2.49 11.95
CA GLU A 252 9.99 1.43 11.33
C GLU A 252 9.41 1.03 9.98
N VAL A 253 8.08 0.96 9.84
CA VAL A 253 7.43 0.69 8.54
C VAL A 253 7.74 1.79 7.53
N MET A 254 7.69 3.08 7.94
CA MET A 254 8.06 4.20 7.06
C MET A 254 9.50 4.06 6.55
N LYS A 255 10.45 3.75 7.43
CA LYS A 255 11.85 3.47 7.04
C LYS A 255 11.97 2.26 6.12
N LEU A 256 11.21 1.19 6.37
CA LEU A 256 11.22 0.01 5.51
C LEU A 256 10.65 0.30 4.12
N ILE A 257 9.61 1.15 3.99
CA ILE A 257 9.09 1.60 2.70
C ILE A 257 10.16 2.38 1.95
N GLU A 258 10.81 3.34 2.60
CA GLU A 258 11.90 4.11 2.02
C GLU A 258 13.02 3.20 1.50
N LYS A 259 13.51 2.31 2.35
CA LYS A 259 14.55 1.34 1.98
C LYS A 259 14.12 0.41 0.84
N ALA A 260 12.87 -0.04 0.83
CA ALA A 260 12.34 -0.88 -0.24
C ALA A 260 12.30 -0.15 -1.58
N ILE A 261 11.90 1.14 -1.59
CA ILE A 261 11.90 1.97 -2.79
C ILE A 261 13.31 2.22 -3.30
N LEU A 262 14.26 2.52 -2.40
CA LEU A 262 15.68 2.74 -2.75
C LEU A 262 16.30 1.47 -3.33
N LEU A 263 16.16 0.33 -2.66
CA LEU A 263 16.65 -0.97 -3.16
C LEU A 263 16.01 -1.34 -4.50
N TYR A 264 14.71 -1.06 -4.67
CA TYR A 264 14.04 -1.31 -5.94
C TYR A 264 14.60 -0.43 -7.06
N ARG A 265 14.90 0.84 -6.76
CA ARG A 265 15.49 1.76 -7.72
C ARG A 265 16.93 1.36 -8.09
N GLU A 266 17.74 0.94 -7.11
CA GLU A 266 19.13 0.53 -7.30
C GLU A 266 19.25 -0.81 -8.03
N LEU A 267 18.46 -1.80 -7.64
CA LEU A 267 18.61 -3.19 -8.09
C LEU A 267 17.66 -3.58 -9.23
N GLY A 268 16.56 -2.86 -9.39
CA GLY A 268 15.52 -3.21 -10.36
C GLY A 268 15.89 -2.86 -11.79
N ARG A 269 15.39 -3.63 -12.74
CA ARG A 269 15.56 -3.39 -14.18
C ARG A 269 14.32 -2.69 -14.74
N THR A 270 14.48 -1.82 -15.72
CA THR A 270 13.34 -1.13 -16.36
C THR A 270 12.28 -2.13 -16.84
N GLY A 271 11.02 -1.89 -16.44
CA GLY A 271 9.89 -2.78 -16.71
C GLY A 271 9.77 -3.97 -15.75
N GLU A 272 10.78 -4.24 -14.91
CA GLU A 272 10.74 -5.32 -13.92
C GLU A 272 9.85 -4.94 -12.75
N ARG A 273 8.99 -5.86 -12.30
CA ARG A 273 8.17 -5.66 -11.10
C ARG A 273 9.00 -5.92 -9.83
N PHE A 274 8.71 -5.18 -8.76
CA PHE A 274 9.43 -5.27 -7.48
C PHE A 274 9.59 -6.71 -6.97
N GLY A 275 8.53 -7.52 -6.99
CA GLY A 275 8.64 -8.93 -6.61
C GLY A 275 9.57 -9.76 -7.49
N ARG A 276 9.73 -9.41 -8.78
CA ARG A 276 10.69 -10.07 -9.67
C ARG A 276 12.12 -9.64 -9.40
N THR A 277 12.31 -8.37 -9.02
CA THR A 277 13.61 -7.90 -8.52
C THR A 277 14.04 -8.70 -7.28
N ILE A 278 13.12 -8.90 -6.32
CA ILE A 278 13.37 -9.72 -5.12
C ILE A 278 13.73 -11.17 -5.49
N ASP A 279 12.96 -11.80 -6.38
CA ASP A 279 13.22 -13.19 -6.81
C ASP A 279 14.60 -13.32 -7.47
N ARG A 280 15.00 -12.33 -8.29
CA ARG A 280 16.29 -12.34 -9.00
C ARG A 280 17.49 -12.08 -8.08
N VAL A 281 17.34 -11.19 -7.10
CA VAL A 281 18.38 -10.89 -6.11
C VAL A 281 18.52 -12.03 -5.09
N GLY A 282 17.45 -12.73 -4.83
CA GLY A 282 17.30 -13.71 -3.77
C GLY A 282 16.54 -13.13 -2.58
N VAL A 283 15.50 -13.84 -2.15
CA VAL A 283 14.58 -13.36 -1.12
C VAL A 283 15.29 -13.05 0.20
N GLU A 284 16.13 -13.96 0.65
CA GLU A 284 16.87 -13.83 1.92
C GLU A 284 17.83 -12.65 1.90
N GLU A 285 18.59 -12.53 0.81
CA GLU A 285 19.52 -11.43 0.62
C GLU A 285 18.82 -10.08 0.52
N PHE A 286 17.70 -10.02 -0.19
CA PHE A 286 16.91 -8.79 -0.27
C PHE A 286 16.37 -8.37 1.11
N ILE A 287 15.86 -9.32 1.90
CA ILE A 287 15.38 -9.06 3.27
C ILE A 287 16.54 -8.61 4.17
N ARG A 288 17.72 -9.21 4.05
CA ARG A 288 18.93 -8.79 4.77
C ARG A 288 19.27 -7.33 4.49
N GLN A 289 19.32 -6.96 3.21
CA GLN A 289 19.58 -5.57 2.80
C GLN A 289 18.46 -4.61 3.26
N LEU A 290 17.18 -5.02 3.17
CA LEU A 290 16.04 -4.23 3.60
C LEU A 290 16.08 -3.93 5.10
N LYS A 291 16.53 -4.88 5.92
CA LYS A 291 16.66 -4.70 7.38
C LYS A 291 17.90 -3.91 7.78
N SER A 292 18.93 -3.87 6.95
CA SER A 292 20.11 -3.02 7.13
C SER A 292 19.80 -1.56 6.82
N ASP A 293 20.57 -0.64 7.40
CA ASP A 293 20.50 0.80 7.08
C ASP A 293 21.52 1.22 5.98
N GLU A 294 22.28 0.27 5.42
CA GLU A 294 23.31 0.53 4.39
C GLU A 294 22.77 1.27 3.17
N VAL A 295 21.55 0.95 2.71
CA VAL A 295 20.95 1.61 1.54
C VAL A 295 20.66 3.09 1.80
N LEU A 296 20.36 3.48 3.04
CA LEU A 296 20.10 4.87 3.41
C LEU A 296 21.35 5.74 3.25
N SER A 297 22.54 5.21 3.53
CA SER A 297 23.80 5.95 3.33
C SER A 297 24.07 6.29 1.87
N ARG A 298 23.50 5.52 0.93
CA ARG A 298 23.59 5.73 -0.52
C ARG A 298 22.39 6.43 -1.14
N LYS A 299 21.41 6.88 -0.33
CA LYS A 299 20.15 7.50 -0.80
C LYS A 299 20.39 8.59 -1.85
N GLY A 300 21.33 9.52 -1.58
CA GLY A 300 21.61 10.64 -2.48
C GLY A 300 22.10 10.17 -3.86
N ASP A 301 22.94 9.16 -3.91
CA ASP A 301 23.46 8.60 -5.16
C ASP A 301 22.39 7.80 -5.91
N ILE A 302 21.63 6.96 -5.19
CA ILE A 302 20.54 6.18 -5.77
C ILE A 302 19.48 7.10 -6.41
N LEU A 303 19.14 8.21 -5.77
CA LEU A 303 18.14 9.15 -6.31
C LEU A 303 18.66 9.95 -7.51
N LYS A 304 19.96 10.13 -7.64
CA LYS A 304 20.60 10.74 -8.83
C LYS A 304 20.78 9.77 -10.00
N MET A 305 20.77 8.45 -9.75
CA MET A 305 20.90 7.46 -10.82
C MET A 305 19.78 7.63 -11.84
N ALA A 306 20.13 7.65 -13.12
CA ALA A 306 19.14 7.46 -14.17
C ALA A 306 18.45 6.10 -13.95
N ALA A 307 17.13 6.04 -14.05
CA ALA A 307 16.42 4.75 -14.02
C ALA A 307 17.02 3.89 -15.14
N THR A 308 17.76 2.83 -14.78
CA THR A 308 18.52 2.02 -15.72
C THR A 308 17.58 1.38 -16.73
N ALA A 309 17.53 1.96 -17.92
CA ALA A 309 16.79 1.44 -19.04
C ALA A 309 17.68 0.50 -19.87
N LYS A 310 17.19 -0.67 -20.21
CA LYS A 310 17.56 -1.23 -21.52
C LYS A 310 16.88 -0.33 -22.56
N GLY A 311 17.65 0.61 -23.12
CA GLY A 311 17.23 1.45 -24.24
C GLY A 311 16.56 2.78 -23.88
N GLY A 312 17.28 3.74 -23.33
CA GLY A 312 16.88 5.14 -23.23
C GLY A 312 17.10 5.76 -21.85
N VAL A 313 17.90 6.79 -21.83
CA VAL A 313 18.16 7.63 -20.63
C VAL A 313 16.91 8.47 -20.37
N ILE A 314 16.26 8.27 -19.22
CA ILE A 314 15.28 9.22 -18.70
C ILE A 314 16.03 10.08 -17.66
N THR A 315 16.40 11.28 -18.08
CA THR A 315 16.96 12.28 -17.15
C THR A 315 15.81 12.81 -16.28
N VAL A 316 15.90 12.61 -15.00
CA VAL A 316 14.98 13.22 -14.02
C VAL A 316 15.79 14.18 -13.16
N ASN A 317 15.53 15.47 -13.27
CA ASN A 317 15.99 16.47 -12.32
C ASN A 317 15.14 16.37 -11.06
N ALA A 318 15.64 15.67 -10.05
CA ALA A 318 15.02 15.64 -8.73
C ALA A 318 15.48 16.86 -7.95
N GLN A 319 14.66 17.89 -7.88
CA GLN A 319 14.77 18.89 -6.83
C GLN A 319 14.03 18.36 -5.60
N ILE A 320 14.78 17.80 -4.65
CA ILE A 320 14.27 17.48 -3.32
C ILE A 320 14.29 18.78 -2.54
N SER A 321 13.10 19.34 -2.26
CA SER A 321 12.99 20.42 -1.29
C SER A 321 13.34 19.86 0.09
N SER A 322 14.52 20.24 0.60
CA SER A 322 14.86 20.07 2.00
C SER A 322 14.07 21.07 2.82
N SER A 323 13.07 20.61 3.54
CA SER A 323 12.46 21.31 4.68
C SER A 323 12.31 20.35 5.83
#